data_47a91de19cf9cc577d91ab84965a0da5
#
_entry.id   47a91de19cf9cc577d91ab84965a0da5
#
_cell.length_a   1.000
_cell.length_b   1.000
_cell.length_c   1.000
_cell.angle_alpha   90.00
_cell.angle_beta   90.00
_cell.angle_gamma   90.00
#
_symmetry.space_group_name_H-M   'P 1'
#
loop_
_entity.id
_entity.type
_entity.pdbx_description
1 polymer ?
#
loop_
_entity_poly.entity_id
_entity_poly.type
_entity_poly.pdbx_seq_one_letter_code
_entity_poly.pdbx_strand_id
1 'polypeptide(L)'
;QLMDEVQRLGQTSVAVTDHGVMYGVIDFYRAAKKRGIKPIIGCEVYMAARTRFDKVHALDSERYHLILLCENETGYKNLIKLVSEGFVTGFYTKPRIDRELLEKYHEGLIALSACLAGEIPRALLSGDYEGAKKKALWYRSVMGENNFFLEIQDHGLPEQRRIIPMLAQLSRETGIPLVATNDVHYISKEDAEMQQVLICIQTNHTLGEDTGMEFQTQEFYLKSEQEMLSLFPEYPDAVERTSEIAERCNVEFEFGKTKLPHFEVPGNQDHFEYLKNMAQEGMHLRYGENIPEEYQKRLDYELSVISRMGYVDYYLIVHDFINHARSRNIPVGPGRGSGAGSITAYAIGITGIDPMKYSLLFERFLNPERVSMPDFDVDFCYERRSEVIDYVIEKYGSDHVAQIVTFGTMAARAAVRDVGRVLGMPYNDVDTVAKLIPRELGITIDKALKSSDLRAVYEI
;
A
#
# COMPACT_ATOMS: atom_id res chain seq x y z
N GLN A 1 12.39 13.23 -3.53
CA GLN A 1 12.02 14.58 -3.07
C GLN A 1 11.85 14.62 -1.55
N LEU A 2 10.85 13.93 -0.93
CA LEU A 2 10.66 13.97 0.53
C LEU A 2 11.95 13.64 1.30
N MET A 3 12.63 12.55 0.95
CA MET A 3 13.88 12.16 1.63
C MET A 3 15.02 13.15 1.41
N ASP A 4 15.04 13.85 0.28
CA ASP A 4 16.03 14.91 0.02
C ASP A 4 15.81 16.10 0.95
N GLU A 5 14.54 16.46 1.17
CA GLU A 5 14.18 17.56 2.05
C GLU A 5 14.42 17.22 3.52
N VAL A 6 14.06 16.00 3.95
CA VAL A 6 14.38 15.50 5.31
C VAL A 6 15.87 15.62 5.61
N GLN A 7 16.75 15.23 4.66
CA GLN A 7 18.19 15.39 4.82
C GLN A 7 18.64 16.86 4.82
N ARG A 8 18.05 17.70 3.95
CA ARG A 8 18.35 19.14 3.89
C ARG A 8 18.03 19.84 5.21
N LEU A 9 16.95 19.44 5.86
CA LEU A 9 16.52 19.95 7.16
C LEU A 9 17.33 19.37 8.34
N GLY A 10 18.24 18.42 8.09
CA GLY A 10 19.03 17.77 9.12
C GLY A 10 18.25 16.75 9.98
N GLN A 11 17.06 16.37 9.56
CA GLN A 11 16.24 15.38 10.25
C GLN A 11 16.75 13.97 9.97
N THR A 12 16.71 13.12 10.99
CA THR A 12 17.24 11.74 10.93
C THR A 12 16.15 10.68 10.78
N SER A 13 14.89 11.04 10.96
CA SER A 13 13.73 10.18 10.87
C SER A 13 12.53 10.91 10.29
N VAL A 14 11.60 10.16 9.70
CA VAL A 14 10.35 10.70 9.16
C VAL A 14 9.28 9.61 9.20
N ALA A 15 8.03 9.98 9.48
CA ALA A 15 6.88 9.09 9.49
C ALA A 15 6.10 9.15 8.17
N VAL A 16 5.48 8.03 7.81
CA VAL A 16 4.39 7.95 6.84
C VAL A 16 3.10 7.56 7.56
N THR A 17 2.05 8.34 7.35
CA THR A 17 0.74 8.16 8.00
C THR A 17 -0.40 8.41 7.01
N ASP A 18 -0.37 7.72 5.88
CA ASP A 18 -1.39 7.85 4.82
C ASP A 18 -2.80 7.61 5.36
N HIS A 19 -3.80 8.27 4.75
CA HIS A 19 -5.20 8.22 5.19
C HIS A 19 -5.86 6.85 4.90
N GLY A 20 -6.01 6.03 5.92
CA GLY A 20 -6.75 4.77 5.90
C GLY A 20 -6.12 3.65 5.08
N VAL A 21 -4.89 3.80 4.61
CA VAL A 21 -4.15 2.83 3.79
C VAL A 21 -2.67 2.75 4.18
N MET A 22 -2.00 1.66 3.77
CA MET A 22 -0.56 1.46 3.99
C MET A 22 0.17 1.16 2.67
N TYR A 23 -0.36 1.56 1.54
CA TYR A 23 0.15 1.17 0.23
C TYR A 23 1.55 1.72 -0.09
N GLY A 24 1.87 2.92 0.43
CA GLY A 24 3.15 3.58 0.21
C GLY A 24 4.29 3.10 1.12
N VAL A 25 4.00 2.27 2.12
CA VAL A 25 4.94 1.92 3.20
C VAL A 25 6.25 1.30 2.71
N ILE A 26 6.20 0.36 1.78
CA ILE A 26 7.40 -0.35 1.30
C ILE A 26 8.31 0.57 0.48
N ASP A 27 7.74 1.39 -0.41
CA ASP A 27 8.52 2.35 -1.21
C ASP A 27 9.11 3.46 -0.32
N PHE A 28 8.33 3.94 0.65
CA PHE A 28 8.78 4.88 1.66
C PHE A 28 9.95 4.31 2.48
N TYR A 29 9.81 3.10 3.01
CA TYR A 29 10.84 2.40 3.77
C TYR A 29 12.14 2.27 2.97
N ARG A 30 12.06 1.78 1.73
CA ARG A 30 13.22 1.63 0.85
C ARG A 30 13.90 2.97 0.55
N ALA A 31 13.11 4.00 0.28
CA ALA A 31 13.63 5.33 -0.01
C ALA A 31 14.35 5.94 1.21
N ALA A 32 13.79 5.79 2.41
CA ALA A 32 14.39 6.26 3.66
C ALA A 32 15.69 5.50 3.99
N LYS A 33 15.65 4.16 3.99
CA LYS A 33 16.84 3.33 4.25
C LYS A 33 17.98 3.60 3.27
N LYS A 34 17.68 3.80 1.99
CA LYS A 34 18.69 4.15 0.97
C LYS A 34 19.45 5.44 1.30
N ARG A 35 18.85 6.33 2.06
CA ARG A 35 19.44 7.64 2.46
C ARG A 35 19.90 7.70 3.92
N GLY A 36 19.86 6.57 4.64
CA GLY A 36 20.22 6.53 6.06
C GLY A 36 19.22 7.24 6.97
N ILE A 37 17.99 7.49 6.47
CA ILE A 37 16.91 8.07 7.27
C ILE A 37 16.13 6.92 7.92
N LYS A 38 15.76 7.07 9.19
CA LYS A 38 14.93 6.12 9.92
C LYS A 38 13.47 6.25 9.48
N PRO A 39 12.87 5.23 8.84
CA PRO A 39 11.45 5.24 8.51
C PRO A 39 10.61 4.91 9.72
N ILE A 40 9.58 5.70 9.99
CA ILE A 40 8.55 5.41 10.99
C ILE A 40 7.29 5.05 10.22
N ILE A 41 6.80 3.83 10.45
CA ILE A 41 5.66 3.28 9.74
C ILE A 41 4.39 3.56 10.53
N GLY A 42 3.38 4.09 9.88
CA GLY A 42 2.10 4.38 10.50
C GLY A 42 0.96 4.50 9.48
N CYS A 43 -0.19 4.89 10.00
CA CYS A 43 -1.39 5.15 9.22
C CYS A 43 -2.30 6.10 10.01
N GLU A 44 -2.92 7.07 9.34
CA GLU A 44 -4.04 7.81 9.89
C GLU A 44 -5.30 6.99 9.65
N VAL A 45 -5.77 6.29 10.68
CA VAL A 45 -6.99 5.47 10.60
C VAL A 45 -8.24 6.30 10.89
N TYR A 46 -9.38 5.83 10.40
CA TYR A 46 -10.68 6.42 10.65
C TYR A 46 -11.42 5.66 11.74
N MET A 47 -11.66 6.29 12.88
CA MET A 47 -12.48 5.74 13.96
C MET A 47 -13.97 5.96 13.66
N ALA A 48 -14.78 4.91 13.72
CA ALA A 48 -16.21 5.00 13.59
C ALA A 48 -16.84 5.74 14.81
N ALA A 49 -17.87 6.52 14.57
CA ALA A 49 -18.59 7.21 15.65
C ALA A 49 -19.24 6.24 16.65
N ARG A 50 -19.72 5.09 16.18
CA ARG A 50 -20.28 3.98 16.98
C ARG A 50 -19.50 2.71 16.73
N THR A 51 -20.05 1.76 16.02
CA THR A 51 -19.33 0.55 15.60
C THR A 51 -19.02 0.60 14.09
N ARG A 52 -18.03 -0.16 13.66
CA ARG A 52 -17.67 -0.27 12.24
C ARG A 52 -18.79 -0.86 11.37
N PHE A 53 -19.72 -1.57 11.99
CA PHE A 53 -20.86 -2.20 11.30
C PHE A 53 -22.02 -1.24 11.08
N ASP A 54 -22.12 -0.16 11.87
CA ASP A 54 -23.19 0.83 11.76
C ASP A 54 -23.01 1.68 10.50
N LYS A 55 -24.10 1.83 9.71
CA LYS A 55 -24.09 2.53 8.40
C LYS A 55 -25.31 3.41 8.20
N VAL A 56 -25.77 4.10 9.26
CA VAL A 56 -26.86 5.05 9.21
C VAL A 56 -26.29 6.44 8.97
N HIS A 57 -26.57 7.06 7.81
CA HIS A 57 -25.93 8.31 7.39
C HIS A 57 -25.99 9.43 8.46
N ALA A 58 -27.13 9.66 9.08
CA ALA A 58 -27.30 10.72 10.07
C ALA A 58 -26.45 10.51 11.36
N LEU A 59 -26.00 9.27 11.65
CA LEU A 59 -25.31 8.92 12.88
C LEU A 59 -23.87 8.45 12.64
N ASP A 60 -23.59 7.91 11.47
CA ASP A 60 -22.36 7.17 11.18
C ASP A 60 -21.56 7.74 9.99
N SER A 61 -22.01 8.83 9.38
CA SER A 61 -21.25 9.57 8.36
C SER A 61 -20.04 10.26 8.98
N GLU A 62 -20.11 10.61 10.25
CA GLU A 62 -19.00 11.16 11.01
C GLU A 62 -17.98 10.08 11.34
N ARG A 63 -16.71 10.42 11.18
CA ARG A 63 -15.55 9.60 11.48
C ARG A 63 -14.46 10.46 12.07
N TYR A 64 -13.66 9.89 12.94
CA TYR A 64 -12.58 10.61 13.61
C TYR A 64 -11.23 10.10 13.16
N HIS A 65 -10.27 10.99 13.05
CA HIS A 65 -8.90 10.63 12.74
C HIS A 65 -8.17 10.15 14.00
N LEU A 66 -7.32 9.15 13.83
CA LEU A 66 -6.40 8.66 14.86
C LEU A 66 -5.10 8.26 14.16
N ILE A 67 -3.97 8.81 14.61
CA ILE A 67 -2.67 8.39 14.09
C ILE A 67 -2.22 7.16 14.86
N LEU A 68 -1.81 6.12 14.12
CA LEU A 68 -1.18 4.92 14.67
C LEU A 68 0.21 4.76 14.09
N LEU A 69 1.23 4.66 14.95
CA LEU A 69 2.62 4.42 14.59
C LEU A 69 3.04 3.04 15.08
N CYS A 70 3.81 2.31 14.27
CA CYS A 70 4.31 0.99 14.61
C CYS A 70 5.59 1.11 15.45
N GLU A 71 5.55 0.68 16.70
CA GLU A 71 6.72 0.62 17.57
C GLU A 71 7.65 -0.54 17.17
N ASN A 72 7.07 -1.65 16.73
CA ASN A 72 7.80 -2.88 16.39
C ASN A 72 7.04 -3.72 15.36
N GLU A 73 7.55 -4.92 15.04
CA GLU A 73 6.93 -5.82 14.08
C GLU A 73 5.51 -6.30 14.49
N THR A 74 5.26 -6.47 15.79
CA THR A 74 3.92 -6.82 16.30
C THR A 74 2.94 -5.69 15.97
N GLY A 75 3.32 -4.44 16.25
CA GLY A 75 2.52 -3.26 15.89
C GLY A 75 2.27 -3.16 14.40
N TYR A 76 3.28 -3.43 13.56
CA TYR A 76 3.09 -3.45 12.11
C TYR A 76 2.07 -4.50 11.66
N LYS A 77 2.15 -5.72 12.18
CA LYS A 77 1.16 -6.78 11.89
C LYS A 77 -0.24 -6.42 12.37
N ASN A 78 -0.35 -5.80 13.55
CA ASN A 78 -1.61 -5.35 14.09
C ASN A 78 -2.20 -4.19 13.27
N LEU A 79 -1.37 -3.23 12.84
CA LEU A 79 -1.82 -2.14 11.98
C LEU A 79 -2.35 -2.64 10.63
N ILE A 80 -1.69 -3.63 10.00
CA ILE A 80 -2.21 -4.29 8.80
C ILE A 80 -3.59 -4.87 9.03
N LYS A 81 -3.81 -5.55 10.16
CA LYS A 81 -5.13 -6.13 10.51
C LYS A 81 -6.18 -5.05 10.71
N LEU A 82 -5.86 -3.98 11.44
CA LEU A 82 -6.75 -2.85 11.65
C LEU A 82 -7.17 -2.21 10.33
N VAL A 83 -6.20 -1.88 9.47
CA VAL A 83 -6.47 -1.27 8.16
C VAL A 83 -7.27 -2.21 7.26
N SER A 84 -6.94 -3.50 7.22
CA SER A 84 -7.66 -4.51 6.43
C SER A 84 -9.10 -4.67 6.90
N GLU A 85 -9.34 -4.78 8.21
CA GLU A 85 -10.68 -4.85 8.79
C GLU A 85 -11.50 -3.58 8.51
N GLY A 86 -10.84 -2.42 8.50
CA GLY A 86 -11.47 -1.17 8.07
C GLY A 86 -12.08 -1.24 6.68
N PHE A 87 -11.44 -1.96 5.75
CA PHE A 87 -11.97 -2.21 4.40
C PHE A 87 -12.98 -3.34 4.36
N VAL A 88 -12.69 -4.48 5.00
CA VAL A 88 -13.50 -5.70 4.88
C VAL A 88 -14.83 -5.57 5.62
N THR A 89 -14.81 -5.11 6.86
CA THR A 89 -15.99 -5.04 7.71
C THR A 89 -16.49 -3.63 7.99
N GLY A 90 -15.59 -2.64 7.99
CA GLY A 90 -15.85 -1.27 8.43
C GLY A 90 -16.10 -0.24 7.34
N PHE A 91 -16.04 -0.62 6.06
CA PHE A 91 -16.15 0.35 4.96
C PHE A 91 -17.54 1.00 4.90
N TYR A 92 -17.57 2.30 5.11
CA TYR A 92 -18.70 3.17 4.86
C TYR A 92 -18.18 4.56 4.48
N THR A 93 -18.19 4.88 3.18
CA THR A 93 -17.53 6.04 2.56
C THR A 93 -15.99 6.04 2.70
N LYS A 94 -15.47 5.60 3.82
CA LYS A 94 -14.05 5.41 4.16
C LYS A 94 -13.88 4.10 4.95
N PRO A 95 -12.68 3.50 4.96
CA PRO A 95 -12.39 2.33 5.81
C PRO A 95 -12.34 2.76 7.27
N ARG A 96 -13.24 2.24 8.12
CA ARG A 96 -13.34 2.62 9.53
C ARG A 96 -13.01 1.45 10.43
N ILE A 97 -12.22 1.71 11.44
CA ILE A 97 -12.06 0.84 12.59
C ILE A 97 -12.93 1.35 13.74
N ASP A 98 -13.07 0.55 14.79
CA ASP A 98 -13.80 0.92 15.99
C ASP A 98 -13.03 0.54 17.27
N ARG A 99 -13.63 0.81 18.42
CA ARG A 99 -13.03 0.54 19.73
C ARG A 99 -12.71 -0.93 19.94
N GLU A 100 -13.59 -1.83 19.51
CA GLU A 100 -13.40 -3.28 19.63
C GLU A 100 -12.14 -3.74 18.90
N LEU A 101 -11.94 -3.28 17.65
CA LEU A 101 -10.75 -3.61 16.88
C LEU A 101 -9.48 -3.03 17.50
N LEU A 102 -9.53 -1.78 17.98
CA LEU A 102 -8.39 -1.14 18.59
C LEU A 102 -8.01 -1.85 19.91
N GLU A 103 -8.96 -2.20 20.75
CA GLU A 103 -8.73 -2.99 21.96
C GLU A 103 -8.07 -4.36 21.67
N LYS A 104 -8.44 -4.97 20.54
CA LYS A 104 -7.91 -6.28 20.13
C LYS A 104 -6.50 -6.21 19.55
N TYR A 105 -6.16 -5.13 18.83
CA TYR A 105 -4.95 -5.04 18.00
C TYR A 105 -4.07 -3.83 18.32
N HIS A 106 -4.08 -3.32 19.55
CA HIS A 106 -3.29 -2.16 20.00
C HIS A 106 -1.82 -2.48 20.28
N GLU A 107 -1.48 -3.73 20.57
CA GLU A 107 -0.13 -4.12 21.00
C GLU A 107 0.95 -3.73 19.97
N GLY A 108 2.02 -3.10 20.44
CA GLY A 108 3.12 -2.63 19.61
C GLY A 108 2.80 -1.38 18.78
N LEU A 109 1.68 -0.69 19.08
CA LEU A 109 1.29 0.57 18.46
C LEU A 109 1.42 1.74 19.44
N ILE A 110 1.78 2.89 18.88
CA ILE A 110 1.70 4.20 19.53
C ILE A 110 0.57 4.97 18.84
N ALA A 111 -0.30 5.63 19.60
CA ALA A 111 -1.40 6.42 19.06
C ALA A 111 -1.25 7.90 19.40
N LEU A 112 -1.60 8.77 18.43
CA LEU A 112 -1.69 10.21 18.58
C LEU A 112 -3.11 10.67 18.32
N SER A 113 -3.57 11.73 19.03
CA SER A 113 -4.96 12.20 18.98
C SER A 113 -5.39 12.85 17.66
N ALA A 114 -4.48 12.94 16.70
CA ALA A 114 -4.65 13.50 15.36
C ALA A 114 -4.99 15.02 15.30
N CYS A 115 -5.38 15.48 14.11
CA CYS A 115 -5.71 16.87 13.79
C CYS A 115 -7.08 17.30 14.36
N LEU A 116 -7.63 18.43 13.88
CA LEU A 116 -8.97 18.89 14.27
C LEU A 116 -10.10 17.88 14.00
N ALA A 117 -9.86 16.90 13.13
CA ALA A 117 -10.81 15.81 12.87
C ALA A 117 -10.71 14.65 13.87
N GLY A 118 -9.77 14.70 14.81
CA GLY A 118 -9.66 13.72 15.90
C GLY A 118 -10.83 13.75 16.87
N GLU A 119 -11.11 12.63 17.55
CA GLU A 119 -12.25 12.50 18.48
C GLU A 119 -12.13 13.46 19.68
N ILE A 120 -10.92 13.64 20.21
CA ILE A 120 -10.63 14.53 21.33
C ILE A 120 -10.68 16.00 20.91
N PRO A 121 -9.95 16.43 19.85
CA PRO A 121 -10.04 17.80 19.34
C PRO A 121 -11.48 18.23 19.01
N ARG A 122 -12.31 17.38 18.40
CA ARG A 122 -13.71 17.70 18.12
C ARG A 122 -14.55 17.90 19.36
N ALA A 123 -14.37 17.07 20.39
CA ALA A 123 -15.04 17.24 21.66
C ALA A 123 -14.68 18.60 22.33
N LEU A 124 -13.39 18.96 22.30
CA LEU A 124 -12.93 20.27 22.80
C LEU A 124 -13.54 21.45 22.02
N LEU A 125 -13.56 21.34 20.67
CA LEU A 125 -14.16 22.35 19.81
C LEU A 125 -15.64 22.56 20.08
N SER A 126 -16.40 21.50 20.39
CA SER A 126 -17.80 21.54 20.72
C SER A 126 -18.09 22.04 22.18
N GLY A 127 -17.03 22.25 22.97
CA GLY A 127 -17.14 22.65 24.38
C GLY A 127 -17.34 21.50 25.37
N ASP A 128 -17.26 20.25 24.91
CA ASP A 128 -17.38 19.05 25.74
C ASP A 128 -16.01 18.64 26.32
N TYR A 129 -15.49 19.40 27.27
CA TYR A 129 -14.20 19.12 27.90
C TYR A 129 -14.20 17.79 28.67
N GLU A 130 -15.25 17.50 29.44
CA GLU A 130 -15.33 16.26 30.21
C GLU A 130 -15.46 15.04 29.29
N GLY A 131 -16.19 15.16 28.18
CA GLY A 131 -16.21 14.12 27.14
C GLY A 131 -14.84 13.89 26.51
N ALA A 132 -14.09 14.95 26.18
CA ALA A 132 -12.74 14.87 25.69
C ALA A 132 -11.81 14.16 26.68
N LYS A 133 -11.89 14.50 27.97
CA LYS A 133 -11.13 13.88 29.06
C LYS A 133 -11.43 12.38 29.19
N LYS A 134 -12.72 12.01 29.16
CA LYS A 134 -13.13 10.60 29.20
C LYS A 134 -12.58 9.81 28.02
N LYS A 135 -12.61 10.37 26.81
CA LYS A 135 -12.06 9.77 25.59
C LYS A 135 -10.54 9.60 25.69
N ALA A 136 -9.82 10.62 26.14
CA ALA A 136 -8.37 10.57 26.32
C ALA A 136 -7.94 9.49 27.32
N LEU A 137 -8.63 9.39 28.44
CA LEU A 137 -8.40 8.35 29.44
C LEU A 137 -8.70 6.95 28.91
N TRP A 138 -9.72 6.80 28.08
CA TRP A 138 -10.00 5.53 27.40
C TRP A 138 -8.85 5.13 26.46
N TYR A 139 -8.42 6.04 25.59
CA TYR A 139 -7.26 5.76 24.71
C TYR A 139 -6.03 5.38 25.50
N ARG A 140 -5.71 6.11 26.58
CA ARG A 140 -4.59 5.75 27.46
C ARG A 140 -4.75 4.35 28.08
N SER A 141 -5.96 4.00 28.48
CA SER A 141 -6.21 2.67 29.10
C SER A 141 -6.04 1.51 28.10
N VAL A 142 -6.36 1.73 26.82
CA VAL A 142 -6.21 0.73 25.75
C VAL A 142 -4.76 0.65 25.29
N MET A 143 -4.15 1.80 24.97
CA MET A 143 -2.79 1.83 24.40
C MET A 143 -1.69 1.60 25.45
N GLY A 144 -1.98 1.87 26.73
CA GLY A 144 -0.99 1.88 27.81
C GLY A 144 -0.49 3.31 28.12
N GLU A 145 0.09 3.48 29.31
CA GLU A 145 0.44 4.81 29.86
C GLU A 145 1.39 5.63 28.98
N ASN A 146 2.28 4.98 28.24
CA ASN A 146 3.32 5.64 27.43
C ASN A 146 3.09 5.52 25.93
N ASN A 147 1.94 5.03 25.48
CA ASN A 147 1.66 4.73 24.08
C ASN A 147 0.52 5.56 23.49
N PHE A 148 0.03 6.55 24.25
CA PHE A 148 -0.94 7.50 23.77
C PHE A 148 -0.48 8.94 24.06
N PHE A 149 -0.59 9.82 23.04
CA PHE A 149 -0.16 11.21 23.10
C PHE A 149 -1.26 12.15 22.63
N LEU A 150 -1.40 13.29 23.31
CA LEU A 150 -2.25 14.38 22.85
C LEU A 150 -1.46 15.22 21.83
N GLU A 151 -1.98 15.31 20.63
CA GLU A 151 -1.32 15.96 19.51
C GLU A 151 -1.71 17.44 19.43
N ILE A 152 -0.71 18.30 19.32
CA ILE A 152 -0.89 19.74 19.11
C ILE A 152 -0.35 20.14 17.74
N GLN A 153 -1.11 20.98 17.03
CA GLN A 153 -0.79 21.47 15.68
C GLN A 153 -1.15 22.96 15.59
N ASP A 154 -0.32 23.75 14.90
CA ASP A 154 -0.64 25.15 14.58
C ASP A 154 -0.29 25.45 13.10
N HIS A 155 -1.31 25.46 12.27
CA HIS A 155 -1.22 25.90 10.86
C HIS A 155 -1.77 27.32 10.69
N GLY A 156 -1.90 28.10 11.77
CA GLY A 156 -2.50 29.42 11.74
C GLY A 156 -4.04 29.42 11.86
N LEU A 157 -4.65 28.25 12.06
CA LEU A 157 -6.10 28.12 12.19
C LEU A 157 -6.59 28.55 13.58
N PRO A 158 -7.61 29.42 13.66
CA PRO A 158 -8.15 29.88 14.96
C PRO A 158 -8.62 28.72 15.86
N GLU A 159 -9.19 27.68 15.28
CA GLU A 159 -9.66 26.49 15.97
C GLU A 159 -8.52 25.74 16.67
N GLN A 160 -7.39 25.57 16.00
CA GLN A 160 -6.20 24.93 16.59
C GLN A 160 -5.69 25.74 17.77
N ARG A 161 -5.51 27.06 17.60
CA ARG A 161 -5.05 27.96 18.66
C ARG A 161 -5.97 27.99 19.85
N ARG A 162 -7.29 27.83 19.64
CA ARG A 162 -8.27 27.74 20.71
C ARG A 162 -8.13 26.47 21.54
N ILE A 163 -7.84 25.31 20.92
CA ILE A 163 -7.80 24.04 21.63
C ILE A 163 -6.42 23.69 22.20
N ILE A 164 -5.33 24.28 21.73
CA ILE A 164 -3.97 24.00 22.25
C ILE A 164 -3.89 24.18 23.77
N PRO A 165 -4.35 25.31 24.39
CA PRO A 165 -4.35 25.45 25.83
C PRO A 165 -5.23 24.41 26.55
N MET A 166 -6.33 24.00 25.93
CA MET A 166 -7.23 22.98 26.47
C MET A 166 -6.59 21.58 26.43
N LEU A 167 -5.87 21.24 25.35
CA LEU A 167 -5.09 20.03 25.27
C LEU A 167 -3.95 20.02 26.30
N ALA A 168 -3.29 21.15 26.51
CA ALA A 168 -2.27 21.30 27.53
C ALA A 168 -2.83 21.15 28.96
N GLN A 169 -4.04 21.67 29.22
CA GLN A 169 -4.72 21.44 30.48
C GLN A 169 -5.08 19.96 30.63
N LEU A 170 -5.63 19.32 29.60
CA LEU A 170 -5.99 17.91 29.59
C LEU A 170 -4.76 17.03 29.83
N SER A 171 -3.61 17.37 29.24
CA SER A 171 -2.32 16.71 29.46
C SER A 171 -1.92 16.73 30.95
N ARG A 172 -1.96 17.93 31.58
CA ARG A 172 -1.63 18.08 33.01
C ARG A 172 -2.60 17.29 33.92
N GLU A 173 -3.88 17.28 33.62
CA GLU A 173 -4.89 16.61 34.44
C GLU A 173 -4.88 15.09 34.29
N THR A 174 -4.52 14.58 33.11
CA THR A 174 -4.54 13.13 32.80
C THR A 174 -3.17 12.48 32.88
N GLY A 175 -2.09 13.27 32.88
CA GLY A 175 -0.72 12.74 32.73
C GLY A 175 -0.38 12.25 31.32
N ILE A 176 -1.26 12.43 30.33
CA ILE A 176 -1.00 12.06 28.93
C ILE A 176 -0.09 13.12 28.31
N PRO A 177 1.09 12.77 27.78
CA PRO A 177 2.03 13.77 27.26
C PRO A 177 1.54 14.39 25.95
N LEU A 178 2.00 15.63 25.70
CA LEU A 178 1.79 16.31 24.43
C LEU A 178 2.85 15.90 23.40
N VAL A 179 2.49 15.91 22.12
CA VAL A 179 3.40 15.83 20.98
C VAL A 179 3.04 16.88 19.92
N ALA A 180 4.02 17.58 19.37
CA ALA A 180 3.80 18.60 18.34
C ALA A 180 4.07 18.01 16.95
N THR A 181 3.10 18.10 16.04
CA THR A 181 3.21 17.65 14.66
C THR A 181 2.76 18.72 13.68
N ASN A 182 2.99 18.51 12.39
CA ASN A 182 2.61 19.48 11.36
C ASN A 182 1.67 18.93 10.28
N ASP A 183 1.12 17.74 10.43
CA ASP A 183 0.14 17.18 9.48
C ASP A 183 0.52 17.43 8.01
N VAL A 184 1.75 17.00 7.65
CA VAL A 184 2.42 17.37 6.40
C VAL A 184 1.68 16.77 5.20
N HIS A 185 1.23 17.64 4.27
CA HIS A 185 0.55 17.24 3.05
C HIS A 185 1.35 17.55 1.79
N TYR A 186 2.38 18.37 1.89
CA TYR A 186 3.31 18.70 0.80
C TYR A 186 4.70 19.05 1.36
N ILE A 187 5.70 19.07 0.50
CA ILE A 187 7.11 19.14 0.93
C ILE A 187 7.51 20.57 1.26
N SER A 188 7.27 21.51 0.35
CA SER A 188 7.62 22.92 0.52
C SER A 188 6.37 23.79 0.54
N LYS A 189 6.47 25.01 1.08
CA LYS A 189 5.36 25.94 1.15
C LYS A 189 4.79 26.31 -0.22
N GLU A 190 5.66 26.36 -1.22
CA GLU A 190 5.32 26.63 -2.61
C GLU A 190 4.46 25.53 -3.24
N ASP A 191 4.51 24.30 -2.72
CA ASP A 191 3.72 23.17 -3.20
C ASP A 191 2.23 23.25 -2.81
N ALA A 192 1.83 24.23 -2.00
CA ALA A 192 0.44 24.39 -1.54
C ALA A 192 -0.57 24.52 -2.70
N GLU A 193 -0.20 25.26 -3.76
CA GLU A 193 -1.04 25.44 -4.96
C GLU A 193 -1.20 24.10 -5.71
N MET A 194 -0.10 23.34 -5.84
CA MET A 194 -0.11 22.02 -6.47
C MET A 194 -1.01 21.05 -5.68
N GLN A 195 -0.96 21.09 -4.36
CA GLN A 195 -1.83 20.28 -3.50
C GLN A 195 -3.31 20.63 -3.72
N GLN A 196 -3.64 21.92 -3.87
CA GLN A 196 -5.01 22.35 -4.18
C GLN A 196 -5.49 21.81 -5.53
N VAL A 197 -4.63 21.83 -6.55
CA VAL A 197 -4.92 21.22 -7.86
C VAL A 197 -5.18 19.71 -7.73
N LEU A 198 -4.39 19.00 -6.93
CA LEU A 198 -4.60 17.55 -6.69
C LEU A 198 -5.93 17.28 -5.99
N ILE A 199 -6.33 18.10 -5.01
CA ILE A 199 -7.63 18.00 -4.36
C ILE A 199 -8.77 18.22 -5.37
N CYS A 200 -8.67 19.25 -6.23
CA CYS A 200 -9.65 19.50 -7.29
C CYS A 200 -9.74 18.34 -8.29
N ILE A 201 -8.61 17.70 -8.63
CA ILE A 201 -8.61 16.50 -9.48
C ILE A 201 -9.39 15.37 -8.79
N GLN A 202 -9.09 15.10 -7.52
CA GLN A 202 -9.70 14.02 -6.75
C GLN A 202 -11.19 14.21 -6.52
N THR A 203 -11.63 15.45 -6.29
CA THR A 203 -13.02 15.81 -5.98
C THR A 203 -13.83 16.19 -7.23
N ASN A 204 -13.18 16.18 -8.41
CA ASN A 204 -13.77 16.57 -9.70
C ASN A 204 -14.30 18.02 -9.75
N HIS A 205 -13.59 18.95 -9.08
CA HIS A 205 -13.87 20.39 -9.09
C HIS A 205 -12.85 21.16 -9.95
N THR A 206 -13.12 22.45 -10.18
CA THR A 206 -12.17 23.41 -10.74
C THR A 206 -11.59 24.30 -9.62
N LEU A 207 -10.46 24.96 -9.89
CA LEU A 207 -9.89 25.92 -8.93
C LEU A 207 -10.90 27.06 -8.66
N GLY A 208 -11.10 27.38 -7.37
CA GLY A 208 -12.03 28.39 -6.91
C GLY A 208 -13.43 27.87 -6.60
N GLU A 209 -13.75 26.60 -6.89
CA GLU A 209 -14.94 25.95 -6.37
C GLU A 209 -14.68 25.40 -4.96
N ASP A 210 -15.68 25.46 -4.08
CA ASP A 210 -15.61 24.86 -2.74
C ASP A 210 -15.60 23.33 -2.83
N THR A 211 -14.47 22.72 -2.50
CA THR A 211 -14.29 21.25 -2.51
C THR A 211 -14.70 20.62 -1.18
N GLY A 212 -14.90 21.42 -0.14
CA GLY A 212 -15.08 20.94 1.24
C GLY A 212 -13.81 20.31 1.84
N MET A 213 -12.69 20.35 1.15
CA MET A 213 -11.39 19.78 1.56
C MET A 213 -10.23 20.79 1.44
N GLU A 214 -10.55 22.07 1.36
CA GLU A 214 -9.55 23.12 1.14
C GLU A 214 -8.67 23.34 2.37
N PHE A 215 -7.37 23.48 2.14
CA PHE A 215 -6.47 24.00 3.15
C PHE A 215 -6.59 25.52 3.23
N GLN A 216 -7.01 26.02 4.40
CA GLN A 216 -7.21 27.46 4.62
C GLN A 216 -5.87 28.23 4.69
N THR A 217 -4.75 27.52 4.85
CA THR A 217 -3.41 28.12 4.96
C THR A 217 -2.39 27.27 4.18
N GLN A 218 -1.21 27.84 3.96
CA GLN A 218 -0.09 27.16 3.29
C GLN A 218 0.92 26.55 4.28
N GLU A 219 0.48 26.21 5.50
CA GLU A 219 1.38 25.84 6.59
C GLU A 219 1.53 24.31 6.78
N PHE A 220 0.98 23.49 5.87
CA PHE A 220 1.03 22.02 5.92
C PHE A 220 2.25 21.41 5.24
N TYR A 221 3.36 22.17 5.15
CA TYR A 221 4.62 21.72 4.58
C TYR A 221 5.55 21.10 5.63
N LEU A 222 6.59 20.39 5.17
CA LEU A 222 7.59 19.81 6.05
C LEU A 222 8.46 20.91 6.68
N LYS A 223 8.26 21.16 7.97
CA LYS A 223 8.96 22.18 8.75
C LYS A 223 10.24 21.64 9.38
N SER A 224 11.23 22.49 9.52
CA SER A 224 12.42 22.24 10.33
C SER A 224 12.08 22.21 11.83
N GLU A 225 12.96 21.62 12.64
CA GLU A 225 12.87 21.65 14.10
C GLU A 225 12.77 23.08 14.64
N GLN A 226 13.57 24.01 14.09
CA GLN A 226 13.59 25.42 14.51
C GLN A 226 12.23 26.10 14.23
N GLU A 227 11.61 25.83 13.11
CA GLU A 227 10.26 26.33 12.78
C GLU A 227 9.23 25.77 13.77
N MET A 228 9.29 24.44 14.06
CA MET A 228 8.37 23.81 15.02
C MET A 228 8.57 24.38 16.44
N LEU A 229 9.80 24.54 16.90
CA LEU A 229 10.07 25.18 18.21
C LEU A 229 9.56 26.62 18.27
N SER A 230 9.63 27.34 17.15
CA SER A 230 9.11 28.73 17.04
C SER A 230 7.58 28.78 17.08
N LEU A 231 6.88 27.74 16.59
CA LEU A 231 5.43 27.61 16.66
C LEU A 231 4.93 27.25 18.06
N PHE A 232 5.72 26.47 18.80
CA PHE A 232 5.36 25.97 20.13
C PHE A 232 6.32 26.41 21.24
N PRO A 233 6.55 27.73 21.42
CA PRO A 233 7.54 28.21 22.39
C PRO A 233 7.17 27.89 23.86
N GLU A 234 5.88 27.66 24.13
CA GLU A 234 5.38 27.26 25.46
C GLU A 234 5.43 25.76 25.69
N TYR A 235 5.68 24.94 24.61
CA TYR A 235 5.64 23.49 24.64
C TYR A 235 6.85 22.84 23.93
N PRO A 236 8.11 23.27 24.23
CA PRO A 236 9.28 22.71 23.56
C PRO A 236 9.42 21.20 23.74
N ASP A 237 9.06 20.68 24.92
CA ASP A 237 9.04 19.25 25.22
C ASP A 237 8.11 18.45 24.28
N ALA A 238 7.06 19.07 23.75
CA ALA A 238 6.18 18.42 22.79
C ALA A 238 6.84 18.24 21.41
N VAL A 239 7.74 19.14 21.03
CA VAL A 239 8.56 19.04 19.83
C VAL A 239 9.64 17.97 20.03
N GLU A 240 10.38 18.01 21.14
CA GLU A 240 11.43 17.02 21.47
C GLU A 240 10.87 15.60 21.56
N ARG A 241 9.63 15.43 21.99
CA ARG A 241 8.95 14.14 22.08
C ARG A 241 8.80 13.41 20.76
N THR A 242 8.83 14.10 19.65
CA THR A 242 8.86 13.45 18.32
C THR A 242 10.10 12.58 18.16
N SER A 243 11.23 13.00 18.70
CA SER A 243 12.47 12.22 18.70
C SER A 243 12.38 10.98 19.61
N GLU A 244 11.77 11.13 20.81
CA GLU A 244 11.54 9.99 21.71
C GLU A 244 10.65 8.92 21.05
N ILE A 245 9.57 9.34 20.41
CA ILE A 245 8.68 8.44 19.66
C ILE A 245 9.45 7.78 18.50
N ALA A 246 10.23 8.56 17.76
CA ALA A 246 11.02 8.06 16.65
C ALA A 246 12.05 7.01 17.08
N GLU A 247 12.69 7.17 18.24
CA GLU A 247 13.64 6.19 18.81
C GLU A 247 12.96 4.86 19.11
N ARG A 248 11.72 4.88 19.60
CA ARG A 248 10.93 3.71 19.94
C ARG A 248 10.42 2.93 18.73
N CYS A 249 10.17 3.59 17.61
CA CYS A 249 9.64 2.97 16.39
C CYS A 249 10.73 2.23 15.63
N ASN A 250 10.72 0.90 15.67
CA ASN A 250 11.74 0.05 15.04
C ASN A 250 11.07 -1.11 14.31
N VAL A 251 10.73 -0.88 13.04
CA VAL A 251 10.18 -1.90 12.13
C VAL A 251 11.21 -2.22 11.06
N GLU A 252 11.52 -3.49 10.90
CA GLU A 252 12.44 -3.97 9.86
C GLU A 252 11.72 -4.93 8.92
N PHE A 253 11.87 -4.71 7.61
CA PHE A 253 11.32 -5.59 6.60
C PHE A 253 12.37 -6.55 6.06
N GLU A 254 12.01 -7.82 6.05
CA GLU A 254 12.83 -8.87 5.47
C GLU A 254 12.51 -9.00 3.97
N PHE A 255 13.48 -8.66 3.12
CA PHE A 255 13.37 -8.79 1.67
C PHE A 255 14.11 -10.03 1.16
N GLY A 256 13.68 -10.54 0.00
CA GLY A 256 14.35 -11.65 -0.69
C GLY A 256 14.05 -13.04 -0.13
N LYS A 257 13.23 -13.16 0.91
CA LYS A 257 12.70 -14.45 1.36
C LYS A 257 11.35 -14.73 0.72
N THR A 258 11.31 -15.73 -0.11
CA THR A 258 10.08 -16.22 -0.74
C THR A 258 9.27 -17.03 0.28
N LYS A 259 8.02 -16.66 0.48
CA LYS A 259 7.05 -17.39 1.32
C LYS A 259 6.05 -18.06 0.38
N LEU A 260 6.35 -19.29 -0.02
CA LEU A 260 5.45 -20.09 -0.83
C LEU A 260 4.48 -20.87 0.06
N PRO A 261 3.22 -21.01 -0.36
CA PRO A 261 2.31 -21.95 0.29
C PRO A 261 2.79 -23.38 0.08
N HIS A 262 2.43 -24.25 1.00
CA HIS A 262 2.72 -25.68 0.93
C HIS A 262 1.62 -26.42 0.18
N PHE A 263 1.97 -27.33 -0.72
CA PHE A 263 1.03 -28.17 -1.44
C PHE A 263 0.87 -29.51 -0.69
N GLU A 264 -0.34 -29.95 -0.45
CA GLU A 264 -0.58 -31.27 0.14
C GLU A 264 -0.54 -32.36 -0.93
N VAL A 265 0.55 -33.13 -0.95
CA VAL A 265 0.72 -34.24 -1.89
C VAL A 265 -0.10 -35.45 -1.44
N PRO A 266 -0.89 -36.09 -2.33
CA PRO A 266 -1.64 -37.28 -2.00
C PRO A 266 -0.76 -38.41 -1.47
N GLY A 267 -1.17 -39.08 -0.39
CA GLY A 267 -0.42 -40.21 0.18
C GLY A 267 0.86 -39.81 0.93
N ASN A 268 1.06 -38.55 1.25
CA ASN A 268 2.22 -38.05 1.99
C ASN A 268 3.57 -38.41 1.33
N GLN A 269 3.61 -38.44 0.00
CA GLN A 269 4.80 -38.71 -0.80
C GLN A 269 5.75 -37.51 -0.76
N ASP A 270 7.01 -37.72 -1.16
CA ASP A 270 7.93 -36.62 -1.40
C ASP A 270 7.43 -35.74 -2.56
N HIS A 271 7.42 -34.41 -2.35
CA HIS A 271 6.88 -33.45 -3.31
C HIS A 271 7.62 -33.43 -4.63
N PHE A 272 8.95 -33.57 -4.57
CA PHE A 272 9.77 -33.60 -5.78
C PHE A 272 9.55 -34.87 -6.58
N GLU A 273 9.52 -36.04 -5.93
CA GLU A 273 9.23 -37.30 -6.60
C GLU A 273 7.81 -37.31 -7.18
N TYR A 274 6.84 -36.69 -6.51
CA TYR A 274 5.48 -36.54 -7.04
C TYR A 274 5.46 -35.67 -8.30
N LEU A 275 6.09 -34.49 -8.30
CA LEU A 275 6.21 -33.63 -9.47
C LEU A 275 6.92 -34.34 -10.62
N LYS A 276 8.03 -35.04 -10.34
CA LYS A 276 8.82 -35.77 -11.30
C LYS A 276 8.01 -36.88 -11.99
N ASN A 277 7.27 -37.66 -11.22
CA ASN A 277 6.40 -38.71 -11.76
C ASN A 277 5.31 -38.12 -12.66
N MET A 278 4.63 -37.07 -12.21
CA MET A 278 3.64 -36.34 -13.02
C MET A 278 4.25 -35.83 -14.33
N ALA A 279 5.45 -35.25 -14.26
CA ALA A 279 6.13 -34.73 -15.43
C ALA A 279 6.52 -35.84 -16.40
N GLN A 280 7.00 -36.99 -15.89
CA GLN A 280 7.36 -38.13 -16.73
C GLN A 280 6.12 -38.74 -17.43
N GLU A 281 5.02 -38.92 -16.70
CA GLU A 281 3.74 -39.34 -17.28
C GLU A 281 3.25 -38.33 -18.35
N GLY A 282 3.37 -37.05 -18.06
CA GLY A 282 3.04 -36.00 -19.00
C GLY A 282 3.89 -35.99 -20.25
N MET A 283 5.18 -36.30 -20.15
CA MET A 283 6.06 -36.47 -21.32
C MET A 283 5.58 -37.59 -22.23
N HIS A 284 5.19 -38.76 -21.67
CA HIS A 284 4.64 -39.86 -22.48
C HIS A 284 3.30 -39.45 -23.14
N LEU A 285 2.45 -38.69 -22.44
CA LEU A 285 1.21 -38.18 -23.04
C LEU A 285 1.44 -37.19 -24.19
N ARG A 286 2.50 -36.39 -24.11
CA ARG A 286 2.81 -35.32 -25.10
C ARG A 286 3.61 -35.84 -26.29
N TYR A 287 4.56 -36.72 -26.05
CA TYR A 287 5.55 -37.15 -27.06
C TYR A 287 5.50 -38.65 -27.41
N GLY A 288 4.60 -39.41 -26.73
CA GLY A 288 4.46 -40.85 -26.92
C GLY A 288 5.56 -41.66 -26.21
N GLU A 289 5.66 -42.96 -26.54
CA GLU A 289 6.59 -43.89 -25.88
C GLU A 289 8.08 -43.58 -26.17
N ASN A 290 8.39 -43.02 -27.32
CA ASN A 290 9.75 -42.73 -27.75
C ASN A 290 10.09 -41.25 -27.56
N ILE A 291 10.34 -40.83 -26.33
CA ILE A 291 10.75 -39.46 -26.02
C ILE A 291 12.17 -39.22 -26.51
N PRO A 292 12.46 -38.16 -27.32
CA PRO A 292 13.82 -37.82 -27.73
C PRO A 292 14.72 -37.59 -26.52
N GLU A 293 15.95 -38.09 -26.59
CA GLU A 293 16.95 -37.98 -25.50
C GLU A 293 17.19 -36.54 -25.07
N GLU A 294 17.21 -35.61 -26.01
CA GLU A 294 17.39 -34.17 -25.70
C GLU A 294 16.20 -33.62 -24.89
N TYR A 295 14.95 -34.08 -25.08
CA TYR A 295 13.79 -33.66 -24.35
C TYR A 295 13.82 -34.22 -22.93
N GLN A 296 14.26 -35.47 -22.76
CA GLN A 296 14.43 -36.04 -21.42
C GLN A 296 15.56 -35.30 -20.65
N LYS A 297 16.68 -35.01 -21.27
CA LYS A 297 17.76 -34.21 -20.66
C LYS A 297 17.29 -32.83 -20.24
N ARG A 298 16.44 -32.19 -21.06
CA ARG A 298 15.88 -30.90 -20.75
C ARG A 298 14.92 -31.00 -19.55
N LEU A 299 14.07 -32.01 -19.47
CA LEU A 299 13.17 -32.24 -18.32
C LEU A 299 14.00 -32.47 -17.05
N ASP A 300 15.00 -33.35 -17.09
CA ASP A 300 15.82 -33.64 -15.90
C ASP A 300 16.58 -32.42 -15.42
N TYR A 301 17.08 -31.59 -16.33
CA TYR A 301 17.70 -30.31 -16.02
C TYR A 301 16.72 -29.35 -15.34
N GLU A 302 15.54 -29.13 -15.93
CA GLU A 302 14.52 -28.23 -15.35
C GLU A 302 14.06 -28.67 -13.97
N LEU A 303 13.75 -29.97 -13.78
CA LEU A 303 13.39 -30.53 -12.49
C LEU A 303 14.46 -30.30 -11.43
N SER A 304 15.74 -30.48 -11.79
CA SER A 304 16.86 -30.21 -10.88
C SER A 304 16.93 -28.74 -10.45
N VAL A 305 16.67 -27.80 -11.37
CA VAL A 305 16.66 -26.36 -11.09
C VAL A 305 15.45 -25.98 -10.23
N ILE A 306 14.26 -26.49 -10.58
CA ILE A 306 13.00 -26.23 -9.83
C ILE A 306 13.15 -26.69 -8.37
N SER A 307 13.69 -27.90 -8.15
CA SER A 307 13.92 -28.46 -6.82
C SER A 307 14.94 -27.65 -6.03
N ARG A 308 16.11 -27.36 -6.63
CA ARG A 308 17.18 -26.60 -5.99
C ARG A 308 16.75 -25.18 -5.58
N MET A 309 15.89 -24.55 -6.38
CA MET A 309 15.37 -23.22 -6.11
C MET A 309 14.12 -23.22 -5.20
N GLY A 310 13.60 -24.40 -4.80
CA GLY A 310 12.46 -24.52 -3.88
C GLY A 310 11.10 -24.22 -4.48
N TYR A 311 10.90 -24.38 -5.81
CA TYR A 311 9.65 -24.06 -6.49
C TYR A 311 8.78 -25.27 -6.84
N VAL A 312 9.04 -26.44 -6.25
CA VAL A 312 8.25 -27.66 -6.47
C VAL A 312 6.77 -27.42 -6.14
N ASP A 313 6.49 -26.94 -4.94
CA ASP A 313 5.10 -26.65 -4.51
C ASP A 313 4.42 -25.61 -5.39
N TYR A 314 5.15 -24.62 -5.87
CA TYR A 314 4.61 -23.62 -6.78
C TYR A 314 4.10 -24.24 -8.10
N TYR A 315 4.89 -25.15 -8.71
CA TYR A 315 4.44 -25.90 -9.90
C TYR A 315 3.20 -26.75 -9.61
N LEU A 316 3.18 -27.42 -8.47
CA LEU A 316 2.04 -28.28 -8.07
C LEU A 316 0.77 -27.46 -7.85
N ILE A 317 0.86 -26.31 -7.18
CA ILE A 317 -0.27 -25.40 -6.95
C ILE A 317 -0.81 -24.84 -8.26
N VAL A 318 0.07 -24.40 -9.17
CA VAL A 318 -0.36 -23.86 -10.47
C VAL A 318 -1.02 -24.96 -11.31
N HIS A 319 -0.44 -26.16 -11.35
CA HIS A 319 -1.07 -27.31 -11.98
C HIS A 319 -2.46 -27.60 -11.41
N ASP A 320 -2.61 -27.60 -10.10
CA ASP A 320 -3.84 -27.95 -9.40
C ASP A 320 -5.01 -27.06 -9.80
N PHE A 321 -4.89 -25.75 -9.71
CA PHE A 321 -6.00 -24.86 -10.06
C PHE A 321 -6.29 -24.83 -11.56
N ILE A 322 -5.29 -25.03 -12.43
CA ILE A 322 -5.51 -25.18 -13.87
C ILE A 322 -6.27 -26.47 -14.16
N ASN A 323 -5.88 -27.57 -13.53
CA ASN A 323 -6.55 -28.86 -13.68
C ASN A 323 -7.99 -28.81 -13.15
N HIS A 324 -8.21 -28.14 -12.01
CA HIS A 324 -9.57 -27.88 -11.51
C HIS A 324 -10.40 -27.11 -12.53
N ALA A 325 -9.90 -26.04 -13.10
CA ALA A 325 -10.61 -25.28 -14.12
C ALA A 325 -11.00 -26.16 -15.33
N ARG A 326 -10.05 -26.96 -15.83
CA ARG A 326 -10.31 -27.87 -16.94
C ARG A 326 -11.35 -28.96 -16.61
N SER A 327 -11.29 -29.54 -15.41
CA SER A 327 -12.26 -30.54 -14.95
C SER A 327 -13.70 -29.99 -14.87
N ARG A 328 -13.83 -28.68 -14.69
CA ARG A 328 -15.10 -27.94 -14.69
C ARG A 328 -15.47 -27.37 -16.07
N ASN A 329 -14.72 -27.73 -17.11
CA ASN A 329 -14.88 -27.16 -18.46
C ASN A 329 -14.81 -25.62 -18.49
N ILE A 330 -13.95 -25.03 -17.63
CA ILE A 330 -13.61 -23.62 -17.68
C ILE A 330 -12.46 -23.46 -18.68
N PRO A 331 -12.63 -22.68 -19.75
CA PRO A 331 -11.54 -22.47 -20.72
C PRO A 331 -10.31 -21.86 -20.08
N VAL A 332 -9.15 -22.46 -20.38
CA VAL A 332 -7.84 -21.99 -19.94
C VAL A 332 -6.99 -21.72 -21.17
N GLY A 333 -6.34 -20.57 -21.21
CA GLY A 333 -5.42 -20.20 -22.29
C GLY A 333 -4.22 -21.15 -22.39
N PRO A 334 -3.54 -21.19 -23.56
CA PRO A 334 -2.42 -22.11 -23.80
C PRO A 334 -1.17 -21.74 -23.00
N GLY A 335 -1.19 -20.63 -22.29
CA GLY A 335 -0.03 -20.05 -21.61
C GLY A 335 0.56 -18.88 -22.38
N ARG A 336 1.20 -17.98 -21.67
CA ARG A 336 1.89 -16.80 -22.19
C ARG A 336 3.11 -16.46 -21.33
N GLY A 337 3.88 -15.45 -21.73
CA GLY A 337 5.04 -14.98 -20.98
C GLY A 337 6.20 -15.99 -20.97
N SER A 338 7.07 -15.90 -19.98
CA SER A 338 8.26 -16.73 -19.87
C SER A 338 7.99 -18.17 -19.45
N GLY A 339 6.88 -18.44 -18.74
CA GLY A 339 6.50 -19.79 -18.29
C GLY A 339 6.26 -20.80 -19.40
N ALA A 340 5.94 -20.31 -20.62
CA ALA A 340 5.85 -21.17 -21.81
C ALA A 340 7.21 -21.83 -22.20
N GLY A 341 8.34 -21.35 -21.65
CA GLY A 341 9.67 -21.93 -21.89
C GLY A 341 9.97 -23.18 -21.07
N SER A 342 9.08 -23.62 -20.17
CA SER A 342 9.32 -24.80 -19.32
C SER A 342 8.70 -26.07 -19.91
N ILE A 343 9.53 -27.10 -20.20
CA ILE A 343 9.04 -28.42 -20.61
C ILE A 343 8.32 -29.13 -19.46
N THR A 344 8.74 -28.89 -18.22
CA THR A 344 8.06 -29.39 -17.03
C THR A 344 6.64 -28.87 -16.96
N ALA A 345 6.44 -27.55 -17.15
CA ALA A 345 5.10 -26.93 -17.17
C ALA A 345 4.23 -27.44 -18.33
N TYR A 346 4.84 -27.69 -19.49
CA TYR A 346 4.16 -28.29 -20.64
C TYR A 346 3.75 -29.74 -20.36
N ALA A 347 4.65 -30.55 -19.81
CA ALA A 347 4.37 -31.95 -19.47
C ALA A 347 3.20 -32.08 -18.49
N ILE A 348 3.23 -31.34 -17.37
CA ILE A 348 2.16 -31.42 -16.36
C ILE A 348 0.91 -30.59 -16.72
N GLY A 349 0.87 -30.00 -17.92
CA GLY A 349 -0.32 -29.34 -18.43
C GLY A 349 -0.56 -27.91 -17.89
N ILE A 350 0.40 -27.24 -17.28
CA ILE A 350 0.30 -25.81 -16.96
C ILE A 350 0.22 -24.99 -18.25
N THR A 351 1.06 -25.32 -19.24
CA THR A 351 1.05 -24.68 -20.55
C THR A 351 0.65 -25.67 -21.66
N GLY A 352 0.12 -25.13 -22.76
CA GLY A 352 -0.21 -25.88 -23.98
C GLY A 352 0.80 -25.64 -25.12
N ILE A 353 1.87 -24.88 -24.87
CA ILE A 353 2.91 -24.53 -25.86
C ILE A 353 4.11 -25.42 -25.65
N ASP A 354 4.50 -26.15 -26.68
CA ASP A 354 5.69 -27.01 -26.66
C ASP A 354 6.97 -26.17 -26.74
N PRO A 355 7.77 -26.08 -25.67
CA PRO A 355 8.96 -25.25 -25.65
C PRO A 355 10.07 -25.78 -26.56
N MET A 356 10.09 -27.09 -26.82
CA MET A 356 11.12 -27.71 -27.67
C MET A 356 10.86 -27.40 -29.13
N LYS A 357 9.61 -27.50 -29.56
CA LYS A 357 9.17 -27.17 -30.92
C LYS A 357 9.47 -25.72 -31.33
N TYR A 358 9.36 -24.79 -30.36
CA TYR A 358 9.56 -23.36 -30.61
C TYR A 358 10.92 -22.85 -30.09
N SER A 359 11.82 -23.73 -29.68
CA SER A 359 13.14 -23.37 -29.14
C SER A 359 13.09 -22.31 -28.01
N LEU A 360 12.15 -22.45 -27.11
CA LEU A 360 11.97 -21.52 -25.99
C LEU A 360 12.97 -21.82 -24.87
N LEU A 361 13.51 -20.76 -24.26
CA LEU A 361 14.55 -20.86 -23.23
C LEU A 361 13.92 -20.91 -21.84
N PHE A 362 14.21 -21.94 -21.06
CA PHE A 362 13.80 -22.08 -19.67
C PHE A 362 14.41 -21.03 -18.75
N GLU A 363 15.65 -20.64 -19.01
CA GLU A 363 16.41 -19.66 -18.23
C GLU A 363 15.81 -18.26 -18.28
N ARG A 364 14.89 -17.98 -19.20
CA ARG A 364 14.09 -16.76 -19.20
C ARG A 364 12.97 -16.80 -18.13
N PHE A 365 12.53 -17.99 -17.76
CA PHE A 365 11.51 -18.21 -16.75
C PHE A 365 12.13 -18.42 -15.38
N LEU A 366 13.10 -19.34 -15.28
CA LEU A 366 13.78 -19.66 -14.02
C LEU A 366 15.29 -19.74 -14.26
N ASN A 367 16.03 -18.81 -13.66
CA ASN A 367 17.47 -18.74 -13.76
C ASN A 367 18.11 -18.78 -12.36
N PRO A 368 18.93 -19.79 -12.04
CA PRO A 368 19.61 -19.90 -10.75
C PRO A 368 20.53 -18.72 -10.41
N GLU A 369 21.06 -18.03 -11.43
CA GLU A 369 21.94 -16.86 -11.26
C GLU A 369 21.14 -15.58 -10.97
N ARG A 370 19.84 -15.56 -11.26
CA ARG A 370 18.96 -14.43 -11.04
C ARG A 370 17.89 -14.80 -10.02
N VAL A 371 18.07 -14.37 -8.78
CA VAL A 371 17.11 -14.59 -7.69
C VAL A 371 15.85 -13.74 -7.93
N SER A 372 14.98 -14.21 -8.83
CA SER A 372 13.63 -13.67 -8.99
C SER A 372 12.64 -14.83 -8.92
N MET A 373 11.53 -14.60 -8.22
CA MET A 373 10.44 -15.58 -8.15
C MET A 373 9.87 -15.81 -9.56
N PRO A 374 9.65 -17.07 -10.00
CA PRO A 374 8.96 -17.35 -11.24
C PRO A 374 7.49 -16.90 -11.17
N ASP A 375 6.94 -16.50 -12.31
CA ASP A 375 5.56 -16.04 -12.44
C ASP A 375 4.89 -16.72 -13.64
N PHE A 376 3.88 -17.56 -13.38
CA PHE A 376 3.04 -18.14 -14.41
C PHE A 376 1.86 -17.22 -14.71
N ASP A 377 1.85 -16.67 -15.90
CA ASP A 377 0.71 -15.95 -16.45
C ASP A 377 -0.34 -16.95 -16.97
N VAL A 378 -1.49 -17.04 -16.31
CA VAL A 378 -2.57 -17.96 -16.68
C VAL A 378 -3.83 -17.17 -17.04
N ASP A 379 -4.35 -17.38 -18.24
CA ASP A 379 -5.59 -16.77 -18.71
C ASP A 379 -6.77 -17.72 -18.52
N PHE A 380 -7.77 -17.30 -17.76
CA PHE A 380 -9.04 -18.02 -17.58
C PHE A 380 -10.19 -17.29 -18.29
N CYS A 381 -11.25 -18.05 -18.61
CA CYS A 381 -12.50 -17.49 -19.10
C CYS A 381 -12.95 -16.32 -18.19
N TYR A 382 -13.17 -15.16 -18.77
CA TYR A 382 -13.53 -13.95 -18.03
C TYR A 382 -14.80 -14.12 -17.20
N GLU A 383 -15.82 -14.79 -17.74
CA GLU A 383 -17.11 -14.99 -17.08
C GLU A 383 -17.02 -15.95 -15.88
N ARG A 384 -16.10 -16.93 -15.94
CA ARG A 384 -16.00 -17.99 -14.94
C ARG A 384 -14.72 -17.99 -14.11
N ARG A 385 -13.87 -16.95 -14.25
CA ARG A 385 -12.63 -16.84 -13.47
C ARG A 385 -12.86 -16.83 -11.96
N SER A 386 -13.98 -16.26 -11.50
CA SER A 386 -14.34 -16.26 -10.08
C SER A 386 -14.45 -17.64 -9.48
N GLU A 387 -14.99 -18.64 -10.23
CA GLU A 387 -15.10 -20.03 -9.75
C GLU A 387 -13.72 -20.65 -9.45
N VAL A 388 -12.69 -20.28 -10.23
CA VAL A 388 -11.32 -20.75 -9.98
C VAL A 388 -10.72 -20.07 -8.76
N ILE A 389 -10.96 -18.76 -8.58
CA ILE A 389 -10.54 -18.03 -7.40
C ILE A 389 -11.19 -18.61 -6.14
N ASP A 390 -12.49 -18.85 -6.18
CA ASP A 390 -13.24 -19.45 -5.07
C ASP A 390 -12.68 -20.83 -4.67
N TYR A 391 -12.36 -21.67 -5.67
CA TYR A 391 -11.69 -22.95 -5.42
C TYR A 391 -10.33 -22.80 -4.71
N VAL A 392 -9.52 -21.84 -5.16
CA VAL A 392 -8.21 -21.59 -4.54
C VAL A 392 -8.38 -21.10 -3.09
N ILE A 393 -9.36 -20.24 -2.84
CA ILE A 393 -9.69 -19.75 -1.50
C ILE A 393 -10.18 -20.92 -0.61
N GLU A 394 -11.06 -21.78 -1.13
CA GLU A 394 -11.59 -22.92 -0.39
C GLU A 394 -10.48 -23.93 -0.05
N LYS A 395 -9.60 -24.22 -1.02
CA LYS A 395 -8.56 -25.24 -0.85
C LYS A 395 -7.37 -24.77 -0.01
N TYR A 396 -6.90 -23.56 -0.21
CA TYR A 396 -5.67 -23.06 0.42
C TYR A 396 -5.93 -22.13 1.61
N GLY A 397 -7.18 -21.74 1.87
CA GLY A 397 -7.58 -20.87 2.97
C GLY A 397 -7.73 -19.41 2.56
N SER A 398 -8.75 -18.74 3.11
CA SER A 398 -9.03 -17.32 2.85
C SER A 398 -7.95 -16.37 3.39
N ASP A 399 -7.13 -16.83 4.31
CA ASP A 399 -5.99 -16.13 4.90
C ASP A 399 -4.69 -16.31 4.09
N HIS A 400 -4.69 -17.19 3.07
CA HIS A 400 -3.56 -17.46 2.18
C HIS A 400 -3.77 -16.94 0.75
N VAL A 401 -4.97 -16.47 0.43
CA VAL A 401 -5.33 -16.04 -0.93
C VAL A 401 -5.80 -14.60 -0.90
N ALA A 402 -5.17 -13.75 -1.70
CA ALA A 402 -5.57 -12.35 -1.84
C ALA A 402 -5.41 -11.87 -3.28
N GLN A 403 -6.26 -10.94 -3.68
CA GLN A 403 -6.07 -10.21 -4.94
C GLN A 403 -5.07 -9.07 -4.71
N ILE A 404 -4.12 -8.92 -5.62
CA ILE A 404 -3.15 -7.82 -5.58
C ILE A 404 -3.85 -6.54 -6.03
N VAL A 405 -3.67 -5.47 -5.24
CA VAL A 405 -4.16 -4.13 -5.59
C VAL A 405 -3.39 -3.60 -6.80
N THR A 406 -4.12 -3.09 -7.79
CA THR A 406 -3.52 -2.39 -8.94
C THR A 406 -3.55 -0.89 -8.68
N PHE A 407 -2.37 -0.26 -8.67
CA PHE A 407 -2.25 1.19 -8.53
C PHE A 407 -2.31 1.86 -9.89
N GLY A 408 -3.22 2.84 -10.01
CA GLY A 408 -3.22 3.78 -11.12
C GLY A 408 -2.18 4.87 -10.87
N THR A 409 -1.49 5.30 -11.93
CA THR A 409 -0.64 6.49 -11.91
C THR A 409 -1.18 7.50 -12.91
N MET A 410 -1.04 8.79 -12.58
CA MET A 410 -1.31 9.87 -13.52
C MET A 410 -0.26 9.83 -14.64
N ALA A 411 -0.60 9.19 -15.76
CA ALA A 411 0.25 9.24 -16.95
C ALA A 411 0.28 10.67 -17.52
N ALA A 412 1.38 11.05 -18.18
CA ALA A 412 1.62 12.42 -18.65
C ALA A 412 0.44 13.04 -19.42
N ARG A 413 -0.22 12.26 -20.31
CA ARG A 413 -1.41 12.74 -21.07
C ARG A 413 -2.64 12.97 -20.18
N ALA A 414 -2.87 12.10 -19.21
CA ALA A 414 -3.96 12.24 -18.26
C ALA A 414 -3.71 13.44 -17.35
N ALA A 415 -2.49 13.58 -16.83
CA ALA A 415 -2.11 14.73 -16.01
C ALA A 415 -2.37 16.07 -16.70
N VAL A 416 -1.99 16.22 -17.99
CA VAL A 416 -2.25 17.45 -18.74
C VAL A 416 -3.75 17.72 -18.87
N ARG A 417 -4.58 16.68 -19.13
CA ARG A 417 -6.04 16.86 -19.23
C ARG A 417 -6.69 17.19 -17.90
N ASP A 418 -6.28 16.51 -16.84
CA ASP A 418 -6.85 16.74 -15.50
C ASP A 418 -6.50 18.12 -14.97
N VAL A 419 -5.23 18.53 -15.11
CA VAL A 419 -4.79 19.88 -14.71
C VAL A 419 -5.49 20.95 -15.57
N GLY A 420 -5.57 20.76 -16.89
CA GLY A 420 -6.27 21.70 -17.78
C GLY A 420 -7.75 21.86 -17.41
N ARG A 421 -8.42 20.76 -17.04
CA ARG A 421 -9.82 20.79 -16.54
C ARG A 421 -9.91 21.60 -15.24
N VAL A 422 -9.02 21.34 -14.29
CA VAL A 422 -8.98 22.04 -13.00
C VAL A 422 -8.75 23.53 -13.17
N LEU A 423 -7.90 23.92 -14.13
CA LEU A 423 -7.62 25.32 -14.49
C LEU A 423 -8.74 25.98 -15.32
N GLY A 424 -9.85 25.27 -15.61
CA GLY A 424 -10.95 25.78 -16.40
C GLY A 424 -10.62 26.00 -17.88
N MET A 425 -9.56 25.39 -18.40
CA MET A 425 -9.15 25.52 -19.80
C MET A 425 -10.11 24.80 -20.73
N PRO A 426 -10.37 25.31 -21.96
CA PRO A 426 -11.20 24.64 -22.96
C PRO A 426 -10.64 23.24 -23.27
N TYR A 427 -11.52 22.23 -23.29
CA TYR A 427 -11.11 20.84 -23.54
C TYR A 427 -10.29 20.65 -24.81
N ASN A 428 -10.69 21.30 -25.91
CA ASN A 428 -10.04 21.16 -27.22
C ASN A 428 -8.58 21.66 -27.18
N ASP A 429 -8.30 22.73 -26.44
CA ASP A 429 -6.95 23.28 -26.32
C ASP A 429 -6.07 22.33 -25.54
N VAL A 430 -6.57 21.86 -24.40
CA VAL A 430 -5.87 20.90 -23.54
C VAL A 430 -5.64 19.57 -24.26
N ASP A 431 -6.64 19.05 -24.98
CA ASP A 431 -6.52 17.79 -25.70
C ASP A 431 -5.54 17.89 -26.88
N THR A 432 -5.45 19.05 -27.51
CA THR A 432 -4.45 19.34 -28.55
C THR A 432 -3.04 19.20 -27.97
N VAL A 433 -2.76 19.83 -26.82
CA VAL A 433 -1.46 19.72 -26.14
C VAL A 433 -1.20 18.27 -25.69
N ALA A 434 -2.18 17.62 -25.08
CA ALA A 434 -2.03 16.24 -24.61
C ALA A 434 -1.73 15.25 -25.76
N LYS A 435 -2.23 15.49 -26.98
CA LYS A 435 -1.96 14.65 -28.15
C LYS A 435 -0.53 14.76 -28.67
N LEU A 436 0.18 15.85 -28.39
CA LEU A 436 1.58 16.02 -28.76
C LEU A 436 2.52 15.15 -27.92
N ILE A 437 2.08 14.67 -26.75
CA ILE A 437 2.84 13.73 -25.93
C ILE A 437 2.91 12.37 -26.66
N PRO A 438 4.10 11.79 -26.91
CA PRO A 438 4.26 10.49 -27.55
C PRO A 438 3.51 9.35 -26.86
N ARG A 439 3.06 8.33 -27.63
CA ARG A 439 2.39 7.13 -27.09
C ARG A 439 3.42 6.07 -26.71
N GLU A 440 4.30 6.39 -25.79
CA GLU A 440 5.31 5.47 -25.27
C GLU A 440 4.95 5.04 -23.84
N LEU A 441 5.18 3.77 -23.52
CA LEU A 441 4.94 3.26 -22.17
C LEU A 441 5.90 3.92 -21.18
N GLY A 442 5.35 4.51 -20.10
CA GLY A 442 6.14 5.19 -19.06
C GLY A 442 6.73 6.54 -19.49
N ILE A 443 6.18 7.17 -20.54
CA ILE A 443 6.54 8.54 -20.93
C ILE A 443 6.24 9.51 -19.79
N THR A 444 7.20 10.33 -19.41
CA THR A 444 7.03 11.46 -18.48
C THR A 444 6.94 12.77 -19.26
N ILE A 445 6.42 13.83 -18.63
CA ILE A 445 6.38 15.18 -19.23
C ILE A 445 7.78 15.64 -19.62
N ASP A 446 8.78 15.46 -18.74
CA ASP A 446 10.19 15.81 -19.01
C ASP A 446 10.77 15.09 -20.23
N LYS A 447 10.41 13.81 -20.43
CA LYS A 447 10.82 13.05 -21.61
C LYS A 447 10.08 13.55 -22.85
N ALA A 448 8.79 13.84 -22.73
CA ALA A 448 7.98 14.33 -23.82
C ALA A 448 8.41 15.72 -24.32
N LEU A 449 8.87 16.60 -23.42
CA LEU A 449 9.42 17.92 -23.74
C LEU A 449 10.70 17.87 -24.58
N LYS A 450 11.33 16.70 -24.72
CA LYS A 450 12.45 16.53 -25.65
C LYS A 450 12.01 16.41 -27.10
N SER A 451 10.71 16.17 -27.36
CA SER A 451 10.15 16.23 -28.71
C SER A 451 9.94 17.68 -29.15
N SER A 452 10.23 17.98 -30.43
CA SER A 452 10.11 19.33 -31.00
C SER A 452 8.70 19.90 -30.90
N ASP A 453 7.69 19.06 -31.09
CA ASP A 453 6.29 19.48 -31.21
C ASP A 453 5.71 19.95 -29.87
N LEU A 454 5.94 19.18 -28.80
CA LEU A 454 5.48 19.56 -27.45
C LEU A 454 6.29 20.75 -26.92
N ARG A 455 7.60 20.78 -27.20
CA ARG A 455 8.47 21.86 -26.75
C ARG A 455 8.07 23.20 -27.38
N ALA A 456 7.72 23.24 -28.65
CA ALA A 456 7.26 24.45 -29.33
C ALA A 456 6.01 25.06 -28.69
N VAL A 457 5.10 24.22 -28.16
CA VAL A 457 3.89 24.69 -27.45
C VAL A 457 4.21 25.12 -26.01
N TYR A 458 5.18 24.48 -25.37
CA TYR A 458 5.61 24.83 -24.01
C TYR A 458 6.33 26.17 -23.91
N GLU A 459 7.01 26.60 -24.98
CA GLU A 459 7.76 27.85 -25.05
C GLU A 459 6.89 29.08 -25.44
N ILE A 460 5.61 28.90 -25.80
CA ILE A 460 4.62 29.95 -26.07
C ILE A 460 3.83 30.30 -24.81
#